data_d021974d74c106e9740a51cc85dcd395
#
_entry.id   d021974d74c106e9740a51cc85dcd395
#
_cell.length_a   1.000
_cell.length_b   1.000
_cell.length_c   1.000
_cell.angle_alpha   90.00
_cell.angle_beta   90.00
_cell.angle_gamma   90.00
#
_symmetry.space_group_name_H-M   'P 1'
#
loop_
_entity.id
_entity.type
_entity.pdbx_description
1 polymer ?
#
loop_
_entity_poly.entity_id
_entity_poly.type
_entity_poly.pdbx_seq_one_letter_code
_entity_poly.pdbx_strand_id
1 'polypeptide(L)'
;MPSTHSTLGRVVGVAAAVLSATYTASAQQPAPAAGALPAIRPLAKATATSTELLGAVSQVRALPDGRVLVNDNLGRKVVLFDAGLTKSTIVADTTSATANAYSSRAGGLIAYKGDSTLFVDPTSLSMLVIDGKGQVARVIAVPRPNDATSLIGGPNGTPGFDAQGRLVYRAPPNFRIAPPAPGANGPLFQMPTFPESAAVIRIALDTRKVDTVAFLRIPKQNVQMTQTPNGGMSFTTTINPMPVVDDWAVTADGRVAMLRGQEYKIDWIDGTGAVAGSNKIPFAWKHLDDSMKVAFIDSTKKVMEVLRQQVLARQQAGGPGAGIMALGAGGAAGIEAGAAVGMRMEVRMGGDGPGRTAAPAPGASNGAPATGGPTSISIPPLNFINPSELPDYAPPFTAGAARGDLDGNLWIRTSNVYSGGSVYDIVNAKGELTDRVLLPAGRVIAGFGKGVVYMGVREGTGGVRLEVAPIRQATP
;
A
#
# COMPACT_ATOMS: atom_id res chain seq x y z
N MET A 1 84.75 26.15 -29.31
CA MET A 1 85.74 25.45 -28.46
C MET A 1 85.25 25.51 -27.01
N PRO A 2 85.31 24.49 -26.24
CA PRO A 2 85.10 23.06 -26.49
C PRO A 2 83.85 22.52 -25.82
N SER A 3 83.39 21.45 -26.29
CA SER A 3 82.63 20.35 -25.94
C SER A 3 82.86 19.80 -24.50
N THR A 4 81.76 19.39 -23.81
CA THR A 4 81.86 18.28 -22.86
C THR A 4 80.57 17.47 -22.90
N HIS A 5 80.75 16.23 -23.22
CA HIS A 5 79.74 15.14 -23.10
C HIS A 5 79.37 14.89 -21.66
N SER A 6 78.13 14.60 -21.37
CA SER A 6 77.74 13.90 -20.14
C SER A 6 76.63 12.89 -20.44
N THR A 7 76.92 11.70 -20.01
CA THR A 7 76.33 10.40 -20.17
C THR A 7 74.93 10.31 -19.54
N LEU A 8 74.04 9.66 -20.27
CA LEU A 8 72.71 9.21 -19.79
C LEU A 8 72.87 8.05 -18.80
N GLY A 9 72.37 8.22 -17.60
CA GLY A 9 72.10 7.16 -16.64
C GLY A 9 70.60 6.85 -16.63
N ARG A 10 70.17 5.68 -17.13
CA ARG A 10 68.81 5.14 -17.00
C ARG A 10 68.63 4.64 -15.59
N VAL A 11 67.70 5.25 -14.83
CA VAL A 11 67.18 4.69 -13.59
C VAL A 11 65.81 4.10 -13.90
N VAL A 12 65.70 2.75 -13.79
CA VAL A 12 64.43 2.03 -13.87
C VAL A 12 63.79 2.13 -12.52
N GLY A 13 62.73 3.00 -12.41
CA GLY A 13 61.88 3.07 -11.23
C GLY A 13 60.75 2.09 -11.33
N VAL A 14 60.74 1.09 -10.47
CA VAL A 14 59.62 0.16 -10.25
C VAL A 14 58.53 0.94 -9.48
N ALA A 15 57.45 1.30 -10.15
CA ALA A 15 56.27 1.84 -9.51
C ALA A 15 55.45 0.73 -8.86
N ALA A 16 55.51 0.56 -7.57
CA ALA A 16 54.58 -0.25 -6.79
C ALA A 16 53.21 0.48 -6.71
N ALA A 17 52.23 -0.03 -7.46
CA ALA A 17 50.85 0.45 -7.34
C ALA A 17 50.27 -0.10 -6.05
N VAL A 18 50.15 0.78 -5.04
CA VAL A 18 49.36 0.51 -3.81
C VAL A 18 47.89 0.69 -4.17
N LEU A 19 47.16 -0.40 -4.36
CA LEU A 19 45.69 -0.39 -4.41
C LEU A 19 45.17 -0.04 -3.00
N SER A 20 44.83 1.20 -2.79
CA SER A 20 44.07 1.64 -1.60
C SER A 20 42.61 1.24 -1.81
N ALA A 21 42.20 0.12 -1.21
CA ALA A 21 40.80 -0.23 -1.08
C ALA A 21 40.13 0.77 -0.14
N THR A 22 39.43 1.74 -0.71
CA THR A 22 38.56 2.64 0.06
C THR A 22 37.35 1.82 0.49
N TYR A 23 37.39 1.30 1.72
CA TYR A 23 36.19 0.88 2.42
C TYR A 23 35.32 2.12 2.62
N THR A 24 34.23 2.24 1.87
CA THR A 24 33.16 3.17 2.20
C THR A 24 32.52 2.68 3.48
N ALA A 25 32.97 3.20 4.61
CA ALA A 25 32.27 3.05 5.86
C ALA A 25 30.86 3.61 5.64
N SER A 26 29.84 2.76 5.72
CA SER A 26 28.45 3.18 5.78
C SER A 26 28.34 4.16 6.93
N ALA A 27 28.17 5.44 6.61
CA ALA A 27 28.04 6.48 7.62
C ALA A 27 26.83 6.12 8.50
N GLN A 28 27.11 5.69 9.71
CA GLN A 28 26.13 5.42 10.73
C GLN A 28 25.36 6.72 10.97
N GLN A 29 24.07 6.70 10.61
CA GLN A 29 23.23 7.89 10.71
C GLN A 29 23.15 8.28 12.19
N PRO A 30 23.56 9.50 12.60
CA PRO A 30 23.51 9.91 14.00
C PRO A 30 22.06 9.83 14.49
N ALA A 31 21.86 9.30 15.69
CA ALA A 31 20.56 9.28 16.34
C ALA A 31 19.97 10.70 16.35
N PRO A 32 18.75 10.92 15.85
CA PRO A 32 18.15 12.25 15.86
C PRO A 32 18.03 12.75 17.30
N ALA A 33 18.35 14.02 17.54
CA ALA A 33 18.11 14.65 18.82
C ALA A 33 16.62 14.53 19.16
N ALA A 34 16.30 13.84 20.25
CA ALA A 34 14.93 13.68 20.73
C ALA A 34 14.42 15.05 21.23
N GLY A 35 13.64 15.75 20.40
CA GLY A 35 12.76 16.80 20.91
C GLY A 35 11.77 16.20 21.92
N ALA A 36 11.27 16.98 22.86
CA ALA A 36 10.30 16.51 23.84
C ALA A 36 9.05 15.96 23.12
N LEU A 37 8.81 14.67 23.24
CA LEU A 37 7.63 14.02 22.65
C LEU A 37 6.40 14.35 23.47
N PRO A 38 5.25 14.73 22.84
CA PRO A 38 3.98 14.79 23.53
C PRO A 38 3.65 13.46 24.22
N ALA A 39 3.00 13.53 25.38
CA ALA A 39 2.55 12.32 26.07
C ALA A 39 1.54 11.57 25.21
N ILE A 40 1.60 10.23 25.22
CA ILE A 40 0.60 9.39 24.56
C ILE A 40 -0.68 9.44 25.38
N ARG A 41 -1.78 9.86 24.78
CA ARG A 41 -3.10 9.83 25.39
C ARG A 41 -4.01 8.81 24.72
N PRO A 42 -4.95 8.19 25.43
CA PRO A 42 -5.96 7.34 24.78
C PRO A 42 -6.88 8.17 23.90
N LEU A 43 -7.38 7.57 22.83
CA LEU A 43 -8.52 8.12 22.07
C LEU A 43 -9.73 8.24 23.01
N ALA A 44 -10.56 9.24 22.78
CA ALA A 44 -11.81 9.38 23.53
C ALA A 44 -12.71 8.14 23.33
N LYS A 45 -13.60 7.87 24.29
CA LYS A 45 -14.57 6.78 24.18
C LYS A 45 -15.48 6.99 22.98
N ALA A 46 -15.85 5.88 22.32
CA ALA A 46 -16.85 5.92 21.26
C ALA A 46 -18.18 6.51 21.78
N THR A 47 -18.76 7.40 20.99
CA THR A 47 -20.06 8.03 21.28
C THR A 47 -21.23 7.31 20.62
N ALA A 48 -20.95 6.59 19.52
CA ALA A 48 -21.94 5.71 18.88
C ALA A 48 -21.25 4.49 18.26
N THR A 49 -22.02 3.41 18.18
CA THR A 49 -21.62 2.13 17.57
C THR A 49 -22.75 1.65 16.68
N SER A 50 -22.44 1.14 15.49
CA SER A 50 -23.46 0.66 14.57
C SER A 50 -24.25 -0.50 15.12
N THR A 51 -25.57 -0.48 14.91
CA THR A 51 -26.46 -1.60 15.25
C THR A 51 -26.27 -2.77 14.29
N GLU A 52 -25.92 -2.47 13.03
CA GLU A 52 -25.67 -3.45 11.99
C GLU A 52 -24.23 -3.98 12.07
N LEU A 53 -24.09 -5.30 11.91
CA LEU A 53 -22.80 -5.96 11.68
C LEU A 53 -22.45 -5.92 10.20
N LEU A 54 -21.24 -5.48 9.92
CA LEU A 54 -20.66 -5.42 8.58
C LEU A 54 -19.66 -6.57 8.40
N GLY A 55 -19.42 -6.97 7.17
CA GLY A 55 -18.36 -7.93 6.86
C GLY A 55 -16.98 -7.32 7.10
N ALA A 56 -16.80 -6.06 6.69
CA ALA A 56 -15.62 -5.24 6.97
C ALA A 56 -15.95 -3.75 6.85
N VAL A 57 -15.24 -2.93 7.61
CA VAL A 57 -15.25 -1.47 7.47
C VAL A 57 -13.91 -1.05 6.85
N SER A 58 -13.86 -0.97 5.51
CA SER A 58 -12.60 -0.67 4.81
C SER A 58 -12.35 0.83 4.67
N GLN A 59 -13.39 1.60 4.41
CA GLN A 59 -13.34 3.05 4.26
C GLN A 59 -14.68 3.66 4.66
N VAL A 60 -14.63 4.89 5.16
CA VAL A 60 -15.83 5.70 5.40
C VAL A 60 -15.70 7.07 4.78
N ARG A 61 -16.83 7.66 4.44
CA ARG A 61 -16.98 9.05 4.01
C ARG A 61 -18.04 9.71 4.86
N ALA A 62 -17.63 10.56 5.80
CA ALA A 62 -18.55 11.39 6.57
C ALA A 62 -19.15 12.49 5.67
N LEU A 63 -20.46 12.64 5.70
CA LEU A 63 -21.19 13.69 4.99
C LEU A 63 -21.37 14.93 5.91
N PRO A 64 -21.59 16.13 5.33
CA PRO A 64 -21.72 17.37 6.13
C PRO A 64 -22.87 17.34 7.14
N ASP A 65 -23.91 16.56 6.89
CA ASP A 65 -25.09 16.41 7.76
C ASP A 65 -24.91 15.35 8.87
N GLY A 66 -23.72 14.79 9.01
CA GLY A 66 -23.36 13.78 10.02
C GLY A 66 -23.65 12.34 9.60
N ARG A 67 -24.34 12.09 8.48
CA ARG A 67 -24.48 10.75 7.92
C ARG A 67 -23.12 10.26 7.42
N VAL A 68 -22.97 8.94 7.28
CA VAL A 68 -21.70 8.35 6.85
C VAL A 68 -21.89 7.22 5.85
N LEU A 69 -21.22 7.32 4.69
CA LEU A 69 -21.10 6.22 3.75
C LEU A 69 -19.98 5.27 4.23
N VAL A 70 -20.27 3.99 4.19
CA VAL A 70 -19.36 2.92 4.60
C VAL A 70 -19.17 1.93 3.45
N ASN A 71 -17.93 1.64 3.12
CA ASN A 71 -17.59 0.59 2.19
C ASN A 71 -17.37 -0.73 2.95
N ASP A 72 -18.33 -1.62 2.87
CA ASP A 72 -18.26 -2.99 3.35
C ASP A 72 -17.80 -3.91 2.21
N ASN A 73 -16.50 -3.97 1.99
CA ASN A 73 -15.94 -4.73 0.87
C ASN A 73 -16.09 -6.26 1.03
N LEU A 74 -16.18 -6.82 2.25
CA LEU A 74 -16.45 -8.24 2.46
C LEU A 74 -17.95 -8.55 2.37
N GLY A 75 -18.81 -7.64 2.88
CA GLY A 75 -20.26 -7.71 2.70
C GLY A 75 -20.71 -7.32 1.30
N ARG A 76 -19.79 -6.82 0.44
CA ARG A 76 -20.05 -6.43 -0.95
C ARG A 76 -21.17 -5.39 -1.08
N LYS A 77 -21.13 -4.37 -0.25
CA LYS A 77 -22.14 -3.31 -0.25
C LYS A 77 -21.54 -1.98 0.18
N VAL A 78 -22.13 -0.91 -0.30
CA VAL A 78 -21.94 0.45 0.20
C VAL A 78 -23.18 0.83 1.00
N VAL A 79 -22.99 1.20 2.25
CA VAL A 79 -24.07 1.45 3.19
C VAL A 79 -24.03 2.90 3.66
N LEU A 80 -25.16 3.58 3.67
CA LEU A 80 -25.33 4.89 4.27
C LEU A 80 -25.95 4.74 5.65
N PHE A 81 -25.24 5.17 6.69
CA PHE A 81 -25.74 5.24 8.06
C PHE A 81 -26.22 6.67 8.40
N ASP A 82 -27.19 6.74 9.29
CA ASP A 82 -27.55 7.99 9.97
C ASP A 82 -26.42 8.45 10.92
N ALA A 83 -26.50 9.68 11.41
CA ALA A 83 -25.49 10.27 12.29
C ALA A 83 -25.31 9.48 13.61
N GLY A 84 -26.35 8.81 14.09
CA GLY A 84 -26.34 7.98 15.31
C GLY A 84 -25.88 6.53 15.06
N LEU A 85 -25.59 6.15 13.83
CA LEU A 85 -25.22 4.77 13.41
C LEU A 85 -26.31 3.73 13.73
N THR A 86 -27.56 4.16 13.88
CA THR A 86 -28.68 3.28 14.27
C THR A 86 -29.48 2.77 13.09
N LYS A 87 -29.57 3.54 12.03
CA LYS A 87 -30.28 3.19 10.79
C LYS A 87 -29.33 3.16 9.63
N SER A 88 -29.50 2.18 8.76
CA SER A 88 -28.67 1.99 7.58
C SER A 88 -29.53 1.79 6.33
N THR A 89 -28.99 2.16 5.17
CA THR A 89 -29.59 1.95 3.87
C THR A 89 -28.50 1.51 2.90
N ILE A 90 -28.77 0.45 2.12
CA ILE A 90 -27.85 -0.01 1.07
C ILE A 90 -27.95 0.99 -0.11
N VAL A 91 -26.80 1.55 -0.47
CA VAL A 91 -26.64 2.51 -1.56
C VAL A 91 -26.29 1.81 -2.87
N ALA A 92 -25.37 0.86 -2.79
CA ALA A 92 -24.94 0.03 -3.90
C ALA A 92 -24.53 -1.35 -3.39
N ASP A 93 -24.75 -2.36 -4.20
CA ASP A 93 -24.33 -3.74 -3.91
C ASP A 93 -23.93 -4.51 -5.19
N THR A 94 -23.70 -5.80 -5.08
CA THR A 94 -23.32 -6.66 -6.21
C THR A 94 -24.49 -7.43 -6.78
N THR A 95 -25.72 -7.08 -6.41
CA THR A 95 -26.94 -7.75 -6.90
C THR A 95 -27.29 -7.23 -8.29
N SER A 96 -27.23 -8.09 -9.30
CA SER A 96 -27.48 -7.71 -10.69
C SER A 96 -28.91 -7.20 -10.97
N ALA A 97 -29.83 -7.38 -10.03
CA ALA A 97 -31.21 -6.91 -10.15
C ALA A 97 -31.40 -5.43 -9.82
N THR A 98 -30.36 -4.72 -9.33
CA THR A 98 -30.45 -3.31 -8.93
C THR A 98 -29.78 -2.39 -9.95
N ALA A 99 -30.32 -1.17 -10.11
CA ALA A 99 -29.71 -0.13 -10.95
C ALA A 99 -28.37 0.37 -10.38
N ASN A 100 -28.09 0.08 -9.13
CA ASN A 100 -26.89 0.49 -8.39
C ASN A 100 -25.90 -0.66 -8.19
N ALA A 101 -25.95 -1.67 -9.06
CA ALA A 101 -25.06 -2.81 -8.99
C ALA A 101 -23.63 -2.43 -9.41
N TYR A 102 -22.65 -2.98 -8.68
CA TYR A 102 -21.26 -2.92 -9.05
C TYR A 102 -20.67 -4.34 -9.14
N SER A 103 -19.42 -4.45 -9.56
CA SER A 103 -18.78 -5.77 -9.69
C SER A 103 -18.57 -6.44 -8.33
N SER A 104 -18.27 -7.73 -8.34
CA SER A 104 -18.03 -8.51 -7.11
C SER A 104 -16.71 -8.21 -6.41
N ARG A 105 -15.86 -7.34 -6.93
CA ARG A 105 -14.57 -6.98 -6.34
C ARG A 105 -14.70 -5.78 -5.40
N ALA A 106 -13.72 -5.68 -4.49
CA ALA A 106 -13.63 -4.54 -3.59
C ALA A 106 -13.49 -3.23 -4.37
N GLY A 107 -14.24 -2.21 -3.94
CA GLY A 107 -14.16 -0.85 -4.45
C GLY A 107 -13.54 0.11 -3.44
N GLY A 108 -13.46 1.39 -3.78
CA GLY A 108 -12.94 2.45 -2.93
C GLY A 108 -13.86 3.66 -2.86
N LEU A 109 -13.93 4.32 -1.70
CA LEU A 109 -14.64 5.58 -1.51
C LEU A 109 -13.68 6.76 -1.55
N ILE A 110 -14.00 7.77 -2.35
CA ILE A 110 -13.22 9.01 -2.45
C ILE A 110 -14.17 10.20 -2.27
N ALA A 111 -13.84 11.10 -1.34
CA ALA A 111 -14.57 12.35 -1.21
C ALA A 111 -14.53 13.15 -2.53
N TYR A 112 -15.69 13.61 -3.01
CA TYR A 112 -15.79 14.33 -4.26
C TYR A 112 -16.41 15.72 -4.03
N LYS A 113 -16.78 16.44 -5.08
CA LYS A 113 -17.32 17.81 -5.03
C LYS A 113 -18.52 17.92 -4.09
N GLY A 114 -18.44 18.86 -3.16
CA GLY A 114 -19.49 19.07 -2.16
C GLY A 114 -19.69 17.86 -1.26
N ASP A 115 -20.92 17.39 -1.16
CA ASP A 115 -21.32 16.20 -0.40
C ASP A 115 -21.30 14.89 -1.23
N SER A 116 -20.94 14.97 -2.53
CA SER A 116 -20.85 13.80 -3.39
C SER A 116 -19.63 12.94 -3.04
N THR A 117 -19.72 11.67 -3.40
CA THR A 117 -18.68 10.65 -3.18
C THR A 117 -18.49 9.87 -4.47
N LEU A 118 -17.24 9.55 -4.82
CA LEU A 118 -16.93 8.56 -5.86
C LEU A 118 -16.80 7.19 -5.21
N PHE A 119 -17.52 6.22 -5.74
CA PHE A 119 -17.26 4.80 -5.47
C PHE A 119 -16.60 4.19 -6.70
N VAL A 120 -15.37 3.75 -6.55
CA VAL A 120 -14.56 3.19 -7.64
C VAL A 120 -14.84 1.70 -7.77
N ASP A 121 -15.29 1.26 -8.94
CA ASP A 121 -15.39 -0.15 -9.32
C ASP A 121 -14.25 -0.50 -10.28
N PRO A 122 -13.17 -1.16 -9.82
CA PRO A 122 -12.02 -1.44 -10.65
C PRO A 122 -12.27 -2.48 -11.73
N THR A 123 -13.30 -3.30 -11.61
CA THR A 123 -13.60 -4.35 -12.60
C THR A 123 -14.33 -3.79 -13.81
N SER A 124 -15.33 -2.94 -13.59
CA SER A 124 -16.05 -2.26 -14.67
C SER A 124 -15.30 -1.02 -15.18
N LEU A 125 -14.16 -0.67 -14.57
CA LEU A 125 -13.38 0.53 -14.87
C LEU A 125 -14.22 1.81 -14.76
N SER A 126 -15.17 1.83 -13.83
CA SER A 126 -16.11 2.92 -13.62
C SER A 126 -16.03 3.48 -12.21
N MET A 127 -16.55 4.69 -12.06
CA MET A 127 -16.73 5.36 -10.78
C MET A 127 -18.18 5.80 -10.68
N LEU A 128 -18.92 5.28 -9.69
CA LEU A 128 -20.26 5.72 -9.35
C LEU A 128 -20.18 7.04 -8.60
N VAL A 129 -20.87 8.06 -9.08
CA VAL A 129 -21.01 9.34 -8.36
C VAL A 129 -22.24 9.24 -7.46
N ILE A 130 -22.02 9.07 -6.17
CA ILE A 130 -23.07 9.01 -5.15
C ILE A 130 -23.29 10.42 -4.63
N ASP A 131 -24.52 10.91 -4.67
CA ASP A 131 -24.87 12.23 -4.14
C ASP A 131 -25.01 12.24 -2.61
N GLY A 132 -25.22 13.42 -2.03
CA GLY A 132 -25.40 13.58 -0.58
C GLY A 132 -26.65 12.89 -0.03
N LYS A 133 -27.59 12.45 -0.88
CA LYS A 133 -28.74 11.66 -0.45
C LYS A 133 -28.47 10.17 -0.45
N GLY A 134 -27.31 9.75 -0.91
CA GLY A 134 -26.94 8.34 -1.03
C GLY A 134 -27.48 7.70 -2.31
N GLN A 135 -27.73 8.49 -3.37
CA GLN A 135 -28.19 7.97 -4.64
C GLN A 135 -27.09 8.02 -5.69
N VAL A 136 -27.03 7.02 -6.56
CA VAL A 136 -26.12 7.04 -7.70
C VAL A 136 -26.66 8.00 -8.75
N ALA A 137 -26.09 9.20 -8.80
CA ALA A 137 -26.52 10.26 -9.70
C ALA A 137 -26.03 10.06 -11.14
N ARG A 138 -24.84 9.50 -11.31
CA ARG A 138 -24.22 9.21 -12.61
C ARG A 138 -23.03 8.28 -12.47
N VAL A 139 -22.57 7.76 -13.60
CA VAL A 139 -21.37 6.92 -13.71
C VAL A 139 -20.35 7.64 -14.59
N ILE A 140 -19.11 7.65 -14.20
CA ILE A 140 -17.97 8.20 -14.97
C ILE A 140 -16.89 7.12 -15.12
N ALA A 141 -16.13 7.18 -16.20
CA ALA A 141 -15.05 6.22 -16.42
C ALA A 141 -13.83 6.54 -15.55
N VAL A 142 -13.14 5.50 -15.08
CA VAL A 142 -11.81 5.64 -14.45
C VAL A 142 -10.90 6.39 -15.41
N PRO A 143 -10.15 7.40 -14.92
CA PRO A 143 -9.35 8.25 -15.81
C PRO A 143 -8.24 7.49 -16.54
N ARG A 144 -7.67 6.48 -15.91
CA ARG A 144 -6.64 5.60 -16.47
C ARG A 144 -6.97 4.15 -16.10
N PRO A 145 -7.39 3.31 -17.07
CA PRO A 145 -7.85 1.94 -16.78
C PRO A 145 -6.83 1.09 -16.00
N ASN A 146 -5.54 1.20 -16.33
CA ASN A 146 -4.47 0.46 -15.66
C ASN A 146 -4.27 0.86 -14.19
N ASP A 147 -4.77 2.02 -13.78
CA ASP A 147 -4.62 2.56 -12.42
C ASP A 147 -5.86 2.30 -11.55
N ALA A 148 -6.90 1.64 -12.07
CA ALA A 148 -8.17 1.46 -11.38
C ALA A 148 -8.03 0.87 -9.96
N THR A 149 -7.13 -0.11 -9.80
CA THR A 149 -6.85 -0.72 -8.49
C THR A 149 -6.11 0.21 -7.53
N SER A 150 -5.40 1.20 -8.02
CA SER A 150 -4.73 2.22 -7.18
C SER A 150 -5.71 3.22 -6.58
N LEU A 151 -6.93 3.30 -7.11
CA LEU A 151 -7.98 4.21 -6.65
C LEU A 151 -8.83 3.64 -5.50
N ILE A 152 -8.65 2.38 -5.15
CA ILE A 152 -9.41 1.75 -4.05
C ILE A 152 -8.82 1.99 -2.66
N GLY A 153 -7.65 2.63 -2.56
CA GLY A 153 -6.97 2.89 -1.28
C GLY A 153 -6.18 1.69 -0.75
N GLY A 154 -6.10 1.58 0.58
CA GLY A 154 -5.35 0.51 1.25
C GLY A 154 -3.85 0.85 1.40
N PRO A 155 -2.93 -0.12 1.22
CA PRO A 155 -1.49 0.11 1.45
C PRO A 155 -0.86 1.07 0.42
N ASN A 156 -1.60 1.42 -0.63
CA ASN A 156 -1.16 2.40 -1.64
C ASN A 156 -1.45 3.86 -1.24
N GLY A 157 -1.97 4.10 -0.04
CA GLY A 157 -2.45 5.40 0.41
C GLY A 157 -3.93 5.61 0.08
N THR A 158 -4.50 6.70 0.55
CA THR A 158 -5.91 7.05 0.34
C THR A 158 -6.01 8.10 -0.76
N PRO A 159 -6.62 7.79 -1.92
CA PRO A 159 -6.87 8.76 -2.97
C PRO A 159 -7.74 9.94 -2.48
N GLY A 160 -7.51 11.12 -3.03
CA GLY A 160 -8.25 12.33 -2.68
C GLY A 160 -8.19 13.37 -3.79
N PHE A 161 -8.70 14.57 -3.53
CA PHE A 161 -8.65 15.68 -4.49
C PHE A 161 -7.80 16.82 -3.94
N ASP A 162 -6.96 17.39 -4.80
CA ASP A 162 -6.23 18.62 -4.45
C ASP A 162 -7.13 19.85 -4.49
N ALA A 163 -6.58 21.01 -4.07
CA ALA A 163 -7.30 22.27 -4.04
C ALA A 163 -7.84 22.74 -5.41
N GLN A 164 -7.28 22.24 -6.51
CA GLN A 164 -7.74 22.50 -7.88
C GLN A 164 -8.77 21.46 -8.38
N GLY A 165 -9.19 20.53 -7.52
CA GLY A 165 -10.15 19.49 -7.86
C GLY A 165 -9.59 18.41 -8.78
N ARG A 166 -8.27 18.19 -8.80
CA ARG A 166 -7.62 17.10 -9.51
C ARG A 166 -7.53 15.88 -8.59
N LEU A 167 -7.83 14.71 -9.12
CA LEU A 167 -7.72 13.44 -8.40
C LEU A 167 -6.26 13.08 -8.18
N VAL A 168 -5.86 12.88 -6.91
CA VAL A 168 -4.50 12.53 -6.50
C VAL A 168 -4.49 11.08 -6.03
N TYR A 169 -3.52 10.30 -6.51
CA TYR A 169 -3.31 8.91 -6.10
C TYR A 169 -1.90 8.45 -6.44
N ARG A 170 -1.47 7.34 -5.82
CA ARG A 170 -0.22 6.66 -6.17
C ARG A 170 -0.43 5.79 -7.40
N ALA A 171 0.24 6.12 -8.51
CA ALA A 171 0.22 5.29 -9.70
C ALA A 171 0.89 3.93 -9.45
N PRO A 172 0.48 2.87 -10.17
CA PRO A 172 1.20 1.61 -10.16
C PRO A 172 2.66 1.82 -10.57
N PRO A 173 3.62 1.13 -9.94
CA PRO A 173 5.00 1.20 -10.38
C PRO A 173 5.15 0.64 -11.79
N ASN A 174 5.91 1.34 -12.63
CA ASN A 174 6.15 0.92 -14.01
C ASN A 174 7.25 -0.14 -14.06
N PHE A 175 6.87 -1.36 -14.39
CA PHE A 175 7.83 -2.43 -14.69
C PHE A 175 8.39 -2.24 -16.09
N ARG A 176 9.71 -2.26 -16.22
CA ARG A 176 10.38 -2.23 -17.52
C ARG A 176 10.91 -3.62 -17.84
N ILE A 177 10.44 -4.19 -18.94
CA ILE A 177 11.03 -5.38 -19.53
C ILE A 177 11.94 -4.86 -20.66
N ALA A 178 13.25 -5.05 -20.53
CA ALA A 178 14.14 -4.69 -21.60
C ALA A 178 13.89 -5.60 -22.82
N PRO A 179 13.82 -5.07 -24.04
CA PRO A 179 13.76 -5.91 -25.23
C PRO A 179 15.05 -6.76 -25.32
N PRO A 180 14.97 -8.00 -25.80
CA PRO A 180 16.16 -8.82 -26.03
C PRO A 180 17.13 -8.08 -26.97
N ALA A 181 18.42 -8.13 -26.69
CA ALA A 181 19.42 -7.52 -27.55
C ALA A 181 19.39 -8.16 -28.95
N PRO A 182 19.45 -7.40 -30.06
CA PRO A 182 19.47 -7.93 -31.41
C PRO A 182 20.63 -8.93 -31.57
N GLY A 183 20.32 -10.18 -31.97
CA GLY A 183 21.33 -11.22 -32.20
C GLY A 183 21.73 -12.00 -30.94
N ALA A 184 21.14 -11.81 -29.80
CA ALA A 184 21.42 -12.61 -28.61
C ALA A 184 20.78 -14.01 -28.75
N ASN A 185 21.61 -15.03 -28.83
CA ASN A 185 21.19 -16.45 -28.68
C ASN A 185 20.92 -16.81 -27.20
N GLY A 186 20.49 -15.83 -26.38
CA GLY A 186 20.19 -16.00 -24.97
C GLY A 186 18.71 -16.29 -24.70
N PRO A 187 18.32 -16.57 -23.46
CA PRO A 187 16.92 -16.82 -23.11
C PRO A 187 16.05 -15.64 -23.52
N LEU A 188 14.94 -15.93 -24.22
CA LEU A 188 13.97 -14.96 -24.75
C LEU A 188 13.29 -14.10 -23.67
N PHE A 189 13.53 -14.40 -22.40
CA PHE A 189 12.95 -13.70 -21.26
C PHE A 189 14.04 -13.00 -20.45
N GLN A 190 13.96 -11.69 -20.37
CA GLN A 190 14.78 -10.90 -19.45
C GLN A 190 13.97 -10.55 -18.20
N MET A 191 14.64 -10.59 -17.04
CA MET A 191 14.02 -10.16 -15.78
C MET A 191 13.55 -8.70 -15.88
N PRO A 192 12.30 -8.40 -15.53
CA PRO A 192 11.87 -7.03 -15.44
C PRO A 192 12.67 -6.31 -14.34
N THR A 193 13.01 -5.04 -14.58
CA THR A 193 13.57 -4.19 -13.54
C THR A 193 12.43 -3.73 -12.65
N PHE A 194 12.49 -4.11 -11.37
CA PHE A 194 11.52 -3.68 -10.37
C PHE A 194 11.89 -2.29 -9.85
N PRO A 195 10.98 -1.30 -9.95
CA PRO A 195 11.27 0.04 -9.45
C PRO A 195 11.28 0.08 -7.92
N GLU A 196 12.15 0.90 -7.36
CA GLU A 196 12.22 1.18 -5.91
C GLU A 196 11.44 2.46 -5.55
N SER A 197 10.74 3.04 -6.51
CA SER A 197 9.89 4.21 -6.31
C SER A 197 8.60 4.12 -7.12
N ALA A 198 7.56 4.79 -6.62
CA ALA A 198 6.30 4.97 -7.31
C ALA A 198 5.93 6.46 -7.36
N ALA A 199 5.29 6.87 -8.44
CA ALA A 199 4.84 8.24 -8.59
C ALA A 199 3.51 8.45 -7.85
N VAL A 200 3.40 9.55 -7.08
CA VAL A 200 2.12 10.15 -6.73
C VAL A 200 1.79 11.11 -7.86
N ILE A 201 0.65 10.93 -8.47
CA ILE A 201 0.19 11.73 -9.60
C ILE A 201 -1.11 12.45 -9.27
N ARG A 202 -1.41 13.50 -10.02
CA ARG A 202 -2.69 14.18 -10.01
C ARG A 202 -3.25 14.25 -11.42
N ILE A 203 -4.55 14.04 -11.54
CA ILE A 203 -5.23 14.00 -12.84
C ILE A 203 -6.51 14.85 -12.83
N ALA A 204 -6.66 15.72 -13.80
CA ALA A 204 -7.90 16.43 -14.04
C ALA A 204 -8.90 15.47 -14.72
N LEU A 205 -10.09 15.28 -14.11
CA LEU A 205 -11.05 14.29 -14.60
C LEU A 205 -11.70 14.68 -15.94
N ASP A 206 -11.76 15.96 -16.25
CA ASP A 206 -12.32 16.52 -17.49
C ASP A 206 -11.36 16.40 -18.68
N THR A 207 -10.13 16.93 -18.51
CA THR A 207 -9.12 16.99 -19.59
C THR A 207 -8.24 15.76 -19.65
N ARG A 208 -8.27 14.89 -18.65
CA ARG A 208 -7.38 13.72 -18.47
C ARG A 208 -5.89 14.10 -18.39
N LYS A 209 -5.58 15.39 -18.19
CA LYS A 209 -4.20 15.84 -18.01
C LYS A 209 -3.64 15.26 -16.72
N VAL A 210 -2.45 14.67 -16.82
CA VAL A 210 -1.72 14.03 -15.72
C VAL A 210 -0.48 14.84 -15.41
N ASP A 211 -0.27 15.12 -14.12
CA ASP A 211 0.97 15.70 -13.60
C ASP A 211 1.54 14.77 -12.51
N THR A 212 2.86 14.65 -12.45
CA THR A 212 3.54 13.98 -11.34
C THR A 212 3.73 14.97 -10.19
N VAL A 213 3.22 14.59 -9.01
CA VAL A 213 3.39 15.38 -7.78
C VAL A 213 4.78 15.14 -7.19
N ALA A 214 5.11 13.88 -6.94
CA ALA A 214 6.39 13.47 -6.39
C ALA A 214 6.60 11.96 -6.57
N PHE A 215 7.81 11.50 -6.22
CA PHE A 215 8.10 10.08 -6.10
C PHE A 215 8.25 9.70 -4.64
N LEU A 216 7.73 8.55 -4.28
CA LEU A 216 7.88 7.95 -2.96
C LEU A 216 8.65 6.63 -3.08
N ARG A 217 9.46 6.34 -2.06
CA ARG A 217 10.17 5.07 -1.94
C ARG A 217 9.18 3.96 -1.61
N ILE A 218 9.23 2.88 -2.38
CA ILE A 218 8.46 1.67 -2.13
C ILE A 218 9.38 0.52 -1.76
N PRO A 219 8.87 -0.58 -1.17
CA PRO A 219 9.68 -1.73 -0.85
C PRO A 219 10.39 -2.29 -2.08
N LYS A 220 11.70 -2.51 -1.97
CA LYS A 220 12.46 -3.21 -3.00
C LYS A 220 11.96 -4.63 -3.14
N GLN A 221 11.65 -5.04 -4.38
CA GLN A 221 11.29 -6.41 -4.67
C GLN A 221 12.55 -7.21 -5.02
N ASN A 222 12.92 -8.15 -4.18
CA ASN A 222 14.05 -9.04 -4.41
C ASN A 222 13.53 -10.34 -5.05
N VAL A 223 13.35 -10.32 -6.38
CA VAL A 223 12.92 -11.47 -7.16
C VAL A 223 14.12 -12.08 -7.86
N GLN A 224 14.33 -13.37 -7.66
CA GLN A 224 15.34 -14.15 -8.38
C GLN A 224 14.64 -15.10 -9.34
N MET A 225 15.17 -15.22 -10.53
CA MET A 225 14.70 -16.13 -11.54
C MET A 225 15.72 -17.26 -11.71
N THR A 226 15.25 -18.48 -11.68
CA THR A 226 16.08 -19.69 -11.88
C THR A 226 15.44 -20.54 -12.97
N GLN A 227 16.23 -20.95 -13.95
CA GLN A 227 15.78 -21.91 -14.94
C GLN A 227 15.71 -23.32 -14.31
N THR A 228 14.59 -23.98 -14.48
CA THR A 228 14.41 -25.35 -14.00
C THR A 228 15.04 -26.35 -15.00
N PRO A 229 15.45 -27.55 -14.58
CA PRO A 229 16.02 -28.56 -15.46
C PRO A 229 15.12 -28.94 -16.65
N ASN A 230 13.82 -28.74 -16.51
CA ASN A 230 12.81 -29.04 -17.55
C ASN A 230 12.53 -27.86 -18.50
N GLY A 231 13.41 -26.86 -18.54
CA GLY A 231 13.25 -25.66 -19.39
C GLY A 231 12.22 -24.63 -18.90
N GLY A 232 11.58 -24.87 -17.76
CA GLY A 232 10.68 -23.91 -17.12
C GLY A 232 11.44 -22.83 -16.36
N MET A 233 10.72 -21.77 -15.96
CA MET A 233 11.26 -20.67 -15.15
C MET A 233 10.65 -20.73 -13.75
N SER A 234 11.50 -20.65 -12.74
CA SER A 234 11.09 -20.54 -11.34
C SER A 234 11.45 -19.15 -10.79
N PHE A 235 10.49 -18.50 -10.15
CA PHE A 235 10.69 -17.21 -9.51
C PHE A 235 10.70 -17.38 -7.99
N THR A 236 11.74 -16.86 -7.36
CA THR A 236 11.85 -16.86 -5.90
C THR A 236 11.88 -15.43 -5.42
N THR A 237 10.96 -15.07 -4.51
CA THR A 237 10.93 -13.75 -3.91
C THR A 237 11.47 -13.81 -2.49
N THR A 238 12.41 -12.92 -2.19
CA THR A 238 12.94 -12.75 -0.83
C THR A 238 12.23 -11.60 -0.15
N ILE A 239 11.66 -11.84 1.02
CA ILE A 239 10.83 -10.93 1.78
C ILE A 239 11.71 -10.08 2.70
N ASN A 240 11.60 -8.75 2.60
CA ASN A 240 12.07 -7.83 3.62
C ASN A 240 10.86 -7.46 4.50
N PRO A 241 10.81 -7.91 5.77
CA PRO A 241 9.66 -7.65 6.63
C PRO A 241 9.67 -6.26 7.29
N MET A 242 10.76 -5.49 7.11
CA MET A 242 10.95 -4.17 7.72
C MET A 242 11.53 -3.15 6.71
N PRO A 243 10.87 -2.95 5.56
CA PRO A 243 11.38 -2.02 4.56
C PRO A 243 11.23 -0.57 5.01
N VAL A 244 12.26 0.25 4.79
CA VAL A 244 12.13 1.71 4.92
C VAL A 244 11.42 2.23 3.67
N VAL A 245 10.24 2.79 3.86
CA VAL A 245 9.37 3.28 2.77
C VAL A 245 8.97 4.73 3.01
N ASP A 246 8.49 5.40 1.97
CA ASP A 246 7.77 6.66 2.09
C ASP A 246 6.26 6.39 2.05
N ASP A 247 5.47 7.38 2.51
CA ASP A 247 4.02 7.34 2.43
C ASP A 247 3.46 8.72 2.05
N TRP A 248 2.16 8.82 1.85
CA TRP A 248 1.55 10.06 1.42
C TRP A 248 0.07 10.14 1.84
N ALA A 249 -0.43 11.37 1.92
CA ALA A 249 -1.87 11.63 2.08
C ALA A 249 -2.25 12.97 1.45
N VAL A 250 -3.53 13.11 1.07
CA VAL A 250 -4.12 14.40 0.76
C VAL A 250 -4.74 14.95 2.04
N THR A 251 -4.45 16.21 2.35
CA THR A 251 -5.01 16.91 3.51
C THR A 251 -6.27 17.70 3.15
N ALA A 252 -7.05 18.15 4.15
CA ALA A 252 -8.32 18.83 3.94
C ALA A 252 -8.20 20.13 3.12
N ASP A 253 -7.04 20.79 3.15
CA ASP A 253 -6.72 21.97 2.33
C ASP A 253 -6.28 21.63 0.89
N GLY A 254 -6.26 20.34 0.53
CA GLY A 254 -5.90 19.86 -0.80
C GLY A 254 -4.39 19.80 -1.08
N ARG A 255 -3.53 20.03 -0.08
CA ARG A 255 -2.09 19.75 -0.22
C ARG A 255 -1.83 18.25 -0.15
N VAL A 256 -0.72 17.84 -0.76
CA VAL A 256 -0.21 16.48 -0.65
C VAL A 256 0.94 16.46 0.35
N ALA A 257 0.76 15.70 1.42
CA ALA A 257 1.80 15.42 2.39
C ALA A 257 2.59 14.20 1.94
N MET A 258 3.89 14.37 1.65
CA MET A 258 4.82 13.29 1.35
C MET A 258 5.60 12.97 2.62
N LEU A 259 5.29 11.87 3.27
CA LEU A 259 5.92 11.41 4.50
C LEU A 259 7.18 10.60 4.17
N ARG A 260 8.36 11.11 4.57
CA ARG A 260 9.66 10.50 4.29
C ARG A 260 10.09 9.56 5.42
N GLY A 261 10.16 8.26 5.13
CA GLY A 261 10.41 7.25 6.15
C GLY A 261 11.84 7.25 6.71
N GLN A 262 12.82 7.63 5.91
CA GLN A 262 14.22 7.64 6.36
C GLN A 262 14.52 8.77 7.36
N GLU A 263 13.88 9.93 7.18
CA GLU A 263 14.14 11.13 7.98
C GLU A 263 13.03 11.44 8.97
N TYR A 264 11.87 10.80 8.80
CA TYR A 264 10.63 11.08 9.50
C TYR A 264 10.28 12.58 9.45
N LYS A 265 10.09 13.07 8.25
CA LYS A 265 9.69 14.44 7.93
C LYS A 265 8.61 14.45 6.86
N ILE A 266 7.98 15.58 6.65
CA ILE A 266 6.95 15.78 5.63
C ILE A 266 7.41 16.82 4.62
N ASP A 267 7.29 16.51 3.33
CA ASP A 267 7.34 17.48 2.27
C ASP A 267 5.89 17.80 1.86
N TRP A 268 5.47 19.04 2.07
CA TRP A 268 4.15 19.53 1.71
C TRP A 268 4.16 20.05 0.28
N ILE A 269 3.29 19.52 -0.57
CA ILE A 269 3.20 19.91 -1.98
C ILE A 269 1.83 20.51 -2.22
N ASP A 270 1.80 21.75 -2.65
CA ASP A 270 0.55 22.44 -2.96
C ASP A 270 0.02 22.13 -4.38
N GLY A 271 -1.12 22.72 -4.71
CA GLY A 271 -1.73 22.52 -6.02
C GLY A 271 -0.90 23.10 -7.19
N THR A 272 0.02 24.03 -6.96
CA THR A 272 0.94 24.56 -7.99
C THR A 272 2.15 23.65 -8.20
N GLY A 273 2.45 22.78 -7.25
CA GLY A 273 3.65 21.94 -7.21
C GLY A 273 4.78 22.56 -6.38
N ALA A 274 4.53 23.67 -5.69
CA ALA A 274 5.51 24.22 -4.75
C ALA A 274 5.66 23.30 -3.55
N VAL A 275 6.92 23.09 -3.14
CA VAL A 275 7.30 22.17 -2.07
C VAL A 275 7.77 22.96 -0.86
N ALA A 276 7.15 22.71 0.29
CA ALA A 276 7.59 23.21 1.59
C ALA A 276 7.94 22.02 2.50
N GLY A 277 9.21 21.86 2.85
CA GLY A 277 9.67 20.81 3.77
C GLY A 277 9.33 21.17 5.22
N SER A 278 8.99 20.16 6.05
CA SER A 278 8.93 20.30 7.50
C SER A 278 10.29 20.01 8.13
N ASN A 279 10.43 20.37 9.42
CA ASN A 279 11.48 19.81 10.25
C ASN A 279 11.26 18.31 10.45
N LYS A 280 12.28 17.59 10.90
CA LYS A 280 12.13 16.20 11.32
C LYS A 280 11.14 16.13 12.47
N ILE A 281 10.19 15.20 12.35
CA ILE A 281 9.22 14.93 13.41
C ILE A 281 9.95 14.21 14.56
N PRO A 282 9.82 14.66 15.80
CA PRO A 282 10.39 13.97 16.95
C PRO A 282 9.86 12.53 17.03
N PHE A 283 10.76 11.55 17.23
CA PHE A 283 10.40 10.14 17.30
C PHE A 283 11.32 9.37 18.26
N ALA A 284 10.76 8.42 18.98
CA ALA A 284 11.53 7.51 19.81
C ALA A 284 12.07 6.35 18.95
N TRP A 285 13.20 6.56 18.33
CA TRP A 285 13.86 5.56 17.48
C TRP A 285 14.29 4.35 18.29
N LYS A 286 13.94 3.16 17.84
CA LYS A 286 14.34 1.91 18.45
C LYS A 286 15.53 1.34 17.68
N HIS A 287 16.70 1.30 18.34
CA HIS A 287 17.88 0.62 17.81
C HIS A 287 17.65 -0.90 17.81
N LEU A 288 18.09 -1.56 16.76
CA LEU A 288 18.00 -3.00 16.57
C LEU A 288 19.41 -3.58 16.55
N ASP A 289 19.79 -4.30 17.59
CA ASP A 289 20.99 -5.12 17.58
C ASP A 289 20.80 -6.40 16.77
N ASP A 290 21.88 -7.13 16.51
CA ASP A 290 21.84 -8.35 15.68
C ASP A 290 20.91 -9.41 16.26
N SER A 291 20.85 -9.55 17.59
CA SER A 291 19.96 -10.51 18.25
C SER A 291 18.49 -10.15 18.06
N MET A 292 18.15 -8.86 18.13
CA MET A 292 16.81 -8.35 17.86
C MET A 292 16.40 -8.55 16.39
N LYS A 293 17.34 -8.33 15.46
CA LYS A 293 17.11 -8.55 14.02
C LYS A 293 16.81 -10.01 13.72
N VAL A 294 17.58 -10.95 14.29
CA VAL A 294 17.33 -12.39 14.17
C VAL A 294 15.99 -12.76 14.77
N ALA A 295 15.70 -12.37 16.00
CA ALA A 295 14.45 -12.66 16.68
C ALA A 295 13.22 -12.10 15.92
N PHE A 296 13.36 -10.92 15.31
CA PHE A 296 12.31 -10.31 14.50
C PHE A 296 12.00 -11.13 13.24
N ILE A 297 13.03 -11.55 12.49
CA ILE A 297 12.84 -12.39 11.30
C ILE A 297 12.21 -13.73 11.69
N ASP A 298 12.70 -14.37 12.75
CA ASP A 298 12.19 -15.68 13.17
C ASP A 298 10.73 -15.62 13.67
N SER A 299 10.37 -14.57 14.40
CA SER A 299 8.97 -14.35 14.81
C SER A 299 8.07 -14.11 13.59
N THR A 300 8.53 -13.31 12.64
CA THR A 300 7.79 -13.02 11.41
C THR A 300 7.60 -14.28 10.56
N LYS A 301 8.65 -15.10 10.40
CA LYS A 301 8.57 -16.40 9.71
C LYS A 301 7.48 -17.29 10.32
N LYS A 302 7.47 -17.44 11.64
CA LYS A 302 6.47 -18.28 12.33
C LYS A 302 5.04 -17.83 12.04
N VAL A 303 4.80 -16.53 12.12
CA VAL A 303 3.48 -15.98 11.89
C VAL A 303 3.06 -16.12 10.43
N MET A 304 3.93 -15.79 9.49
CA MET A 304 3.63 -15.91 8.05
C MET A 304 3.46 -17.38 7.63
N GLU A 305 4.18 -18.31 8.24
CA GLU A 305 3.98 -19.74 7.96
C GLU A 305 2.62 -20.23 8.44
N VAL A 306 2.15 -19.81 9.62
CA VAL A 306 0.79 -20.12 10.09
C VAL A 306 -0.25 -19.61 9.10
N LEU A 307 -0.11 -18.37 8.60
CA LEU A 307 -1.01 -17.80 7.58
C LEU A 307 -0.95 -18.58 6.27
N ARG A 308 0.25 -18.96 5.82
CA ARG A 308 0.44 -19.78 4.63
C ARG A 308 -0.31 -21.12 4.74
N GLN A 309 -0.20 -21.79 5.89
CA GLN A 309 -0.91 -23.04 6.14
C GLN A 309 -2.42 -22.86 6.17
N GLN A 310 -2.93 -21.78 6.74
CA GLN A 310 -4.36 -21.49 6.73
C GLN A 310 -4.89 -21.25 5.30
N VAL A 311 -4.13 -20.57 4.44
CA VAL A 311 -4.50 -20.37 3.03
C VAL A 311 -4.53 -21.70 2.29
N LEU A 312 -3.51 -22.55 2.47
CA LEU A 312 -3.46 -23.89 1.88
C LEU A 312 -4.63 -24.77 2.31
N ALA A 313 -4.94 -24.78 3.61
CA ALA A 313 -6.08 -25.54 4.14
C ALA A 313 -7.43 -25.09 3.55
N ARG A 314 -7.64 -23.77 3.37
CA ARG A 314 -8.84 -23.24 2.73
C ARG A 314 -8.93 -23.61 1.25
N GLN A 315 -7.82 -23.63 0.52
CA GLN A 315 -7.79 -24.07 -0.87
C GLN A 315 -8.14 -25.56 -1.00
N GLN A 316 -7.61 -26.42 -0.11
CA GLN A 316 -7.90 -27.84 -0.08
C GLN A 316 -9.35 -28.14 0.27
N ALA A 317 -9.99 -27.30 1.08
CA ALA A 317 -11.39 -27.42 1.46
C ALA A 317 -12.40 -27.01 0.35
N GLY A 318 -11.92 -26.72 -0.86
CA GLY A 318 -12.80 -26.36 -2.01
C GLY A 318 -13.48 -25.01 -1.88
N GLY A 319 -13.01 -24.15 -0.99
CA GLY A 319 -13.49 -22.77 -0.91
C GLY A 319 -13.20 -22.03 -2.23
N PRO A 320 -14.12 -21.14 -2.70
CA PRO A 320 -13.85 -20.33 -3.88
C PRO A 320 -12.51 -19.67 -3.68
N GLY A 321 -11.61 -19.79 -4.67
CA GLY A 321 -10.25 -19.26 -4.64
C GLY A 321 -10.24 -17.77 -4.30
N ALA A 322 -10.35 -17.46 -3.02
CA ALA A 322 -10.01 -16.19 -2.46
C ALA A 322 -8.50 -16.05 -2.69
N GLY A 323 -8.21 -15.55 -3.89
CA GLY A 323 -6.86 -15.23 -4.28
C GLY A 323 -6.21 -14.45 -3.17
N ILE A 324 -4.93 -14.56 -3.06
CA ILE A 324 -3.95 -13.96 -2.13
C ILE A 324 -4.27 -12.50 -1.66
N MET A 325 -5.26 -11.84 -2.24
CA MET A 325 -5.85 -10.58 -1.74
C MET A 325 -6.46 -10.67 -0.32
N ALA A 326 -6.79 -11.87 0.18
CA ALA A 326 -7.31 -12.05 1.54
C ALA A 326 -6.22 -11.88 2.63
N LEU A 327 -4.95 -11.95 2.29
CA LEU A 327 -3.84 -11.69 3.22
C LEU A 327 -3.65 -10.20 3.52
N GLY A 328 -4.12 -9.30 2.60
CA GLY A 328 -4.06 -7.85 2.80
C GLY A 328 -5.32 -7.23 3.42
N ALA A 329 -6.49 -7.87 3.30
CA ALA A 329 -7.77 -7.26 3.67
C ALA A 329 -8.40 -7.80 4.97
N GLY A 330 -7.86 -8.85 5.58
CA GLY A 330 -8.52 -9.56 6.68
C GLY A 330 -7.81 -9.56 8.03
N GLY A 331 -6.74 -8.83 8.21
CA GLY A 331 -5.90 -8.92 9.39
C GLY A 331 -5.65 -7.63 10.12
N ALA A 332 -6.69 -6.93 10.59
CA ALA A 332 -6.52 -5.82 11.53
C ALA A 332 -6.28 -6.31 12.96
N ALA A 333 -5.42 -7.27 13.15
CA ALA A 333 -4.88 -7.63 14.46
C ALA A 333 -3.52 -8.31 14.25
N GLY A 334 -2.46 -7.53 14.24
CA GLY A 334 -1.15 -7.98 14.70
C GLY A 334 -0.09 -8.32 13.68
N ILE A 335 -0.29 -8.24 12.35
CA ILE A 335 0.83 -8.32 11.42
C ILE A 335 0.65 -7.28 10.33
N GLU A 336 0.99 -6.08 10.70
CA GLU A 336 1.23 -4.98 9.79
C GLU A 336 2.68 -5.04 9.28
N ALA A 337 3.08 -6.17 8.76
CA ALA A 337 4.20 -6.21 7.87
C ALA A 337 3.60 -6.07 6.47
N GLY A 338 3.81 -4.92 5.82
CA GLY A 338 3.58 -4.74 4.39
C GLY A 338 4.50 -5.64 3.56
N ALA A 339 4.53 -6.91 3.89
CA ALA A 339 5.22 -7.92 3.14
C ALA A 339 4.34 -8.27 1.94
N ALA A 340 4.73 -7.77 0.78
CA ALA A 340 4.31 -8.34 -0.48
C ALA A 340 4.68 -9.82 -0.44
N VAL A 341 3.69 -10.68 -0.16
CA VAL A 341 3.87 -12.13 -0.27
C VAL A 341 4.12 -12.42 -1.74
N GLY A 342 5.39 -12.75 -2.04
CA GLY A 342 5.79 -13.10 -3.38
C GLY A 342 5.04 -14.33 -3.86
N MET A 343 4.23 -14.14 -4.89
CA MET A 343 3.61 -15.23 -5.63
C MET A 343 4.63 -15.88 -6.55
N ARG A 344 4.74 -17.19 -6.50
CA ARG A 344 5.29 -17.98 -7.59
C ARG A 344 4.24 -18.11 -8.68
N MET A 345 4.42 -17.40 -9.78
CA MET A 345 3.65 -17.64 -10.99
C MET A 345 4.43 -18.63 -11.84
N GLU A 346 4.03 -19.88 -11.84
CA GLU A 346 4.53 -20.88 -12.77
C GLU A 346 3.81 -20.68 -14.11
N VAL A 347 4.41 -19.91 -14.99
CA VAL A 347 3.92 -19.78 -16.37
C VAL A 347 4.50 -20.97 -17.14
N ARG A 348 3.67 -21.97 -17.36
CA ARG A 348 3.96 -23.04 -18.31
C ARG A 348 3.78 -22.47 -19.71
N MET A 349 4.83 -22.07 -20.37
CA MET A 349 4.81 -21.85 -21.81
C MET A 349 4.80 -23.21 -22.48
N GLY A 350 3.59 -23.70 -22.80
CA GLY A 350 3.40 -24.76 -23.78
C GLY A 350 3.83 -24.20 -25.13
N GLY A 351 4.87 -24.76 -25.74
CA GLY A 351 5.21 -24.45 -27.10
C GLY A 351 4.14 -25.05 -28.03
N ASP A 352 3.37 -24.17 -28.64
CA ASP A 352 2.70 -24.44 -29.91
C ASP A 352 2.77 -23.18 -30.76
N GLY A 353 3.25 -23.39 -31.99
CA GLY A 353 3.56 -22.37 -32.95
C GLY A 353 2.33 -21.59 -33.45
N PRO A 354 2.52 -20.55 -34.31
CA PRO A 354 1.46 -19.62 -34.69
C PRO A 354 0.46 -20.26 -35.66
N GLY A 355 -0.68 -20.68 -35.13
CA GLY A 355 -1.84 -21.19 -35.85
C GLY A 355 -2.94 -20.16 -35.96
N ARG A 356 -3.12 -19.66 -37.16
CA ARG A 356 -4.21 -18.91 -37.77
C ARG A 356 -5.55 -18.90 -37.03
N THR A 357 -6.08 -17.70 -36.84
CA THR A 357 -7.50 -17.44 -36.60
C THR A 357 -8.36 -18.01 -37.71
N ALA A 358 -9.21 -18.97 -37.37
CA ALA A 358 -10.36 -19.37 -38.19
C ALA A 358 -11.62 -19.27 -37.32
N ALA A 359 -12.63 -18.60 -37.85
CA ALA A 359 -13.95 -18.48 -37.26
C ALA A 359 -14.63 -19.86 -37.09
N PRO A 360 -15.49 -20.07 -36.06
CA PRO A 360 -16.15 -21.36 -35.86
C PRO A 360 -17.31 -21.51 -36.85
N ALA A 361 -17.30 -22.65 -37.56
CA ALA A 361 -18.44 -23.16 -38.30
C ALA A 361 -19.41 -23.93 -37.36
N PRO A 362 -20.71 -23.89 -37.53
CA PRO A 362 -21.66 -24.55 -36.64
C PRO A 362 -21.80 -26.04 -37.02
N GLY A 363 -21.65 -26.92 -36.04
CA GLY A 363 -22.13 -28.31 -36.10
C GLY A 363 -21.04 -29.38 -36.07
N ALA A 364 -20.71 -29.88 -34.88
CA ALA A 364 -20.38 -31.30 -34.64
C ALA A 364 -20.42 -31.56 -33.12
N SER A 365 -21.35 -32.39 -32.72
CA SER A 365 -21.48 -33.01 -31.41
C SER A 365 -20.46 -34.12 -31.24
N ASN A 366 -20.08 -34.36 -29.95
CA ASN A 366 -19.34 -35.50 -29.40
C ASN A 366 -17.80 -35.42 -29.44
N GLY A 367 -17.23 -34.95 -28.34
CA GLY A 367 -15.86 -35.13 -27.99
C GLY A 367 -15.72 -35.09 -26.44
N ALA A 368 -15.13 -36.14 -25.89
CA ALA A 368 -14.95 -36.42 -24.47
C ALA A 368 -14.50 -35.23 -23.64
N PRO A 369 -14.85 -35.16 -22.32
CA PRO A 369 -14.38 -34.12 -21.44
C PRO A 369 -12.87 -34.23 -21.29
N ALA A 370 -12.17 -33.17 -21.66
CA ALA A 370 -10.76 -33.03 -21.34
C ALA A 370 -10.64 -33.04 -19.80
N THR A 371 -10.07 -34.11 -19.26
CA THR A 371 -9.67 -34.23 -17.88
C THR A 371 -8.51 -33.25 -17.64
N GLY A 372 -8.82 -31.96 -17.49
CA GLY A 372 -7.95 -31.00 -16.88
C GLY A 372 -7.82 -31.36 -15.42
N GLY A 373 -6.76 -32.08 -15.06
CA GLY A 373 -6.42 -32.32 -13.65
C GLY A 373 -6.33 -31.00 -12.89
N PRO A 374 -6.66 -30.98 -11.59
CA PRO A 374 -6.62 -29.78 -10.81
C PRO A 374 -5.21 -29.18 -10.90
N THR A 375 -5.11 -27.96 -11.40
CA THR A 375 -3.88 -27.16 -11.35
C THR A 375 -3.54 -26.96 -9.88
N SER A 376 -2.65 -27.78 -9.34
CA SER A 376 -2.15 -27.63 -7.98
C SER A 376 -1.35 -26.33 -7.91
N ILE A 377 -1.95 -25.30 -7.33
CA ILE A 377 -1.24 -24.06 -7.01
C ILE A 377 -0.33 -24.37 -5.84
N SER A 378 0.96 -24.55 -6.11
CA SER A 378 1.97 -24.68 -5.07
C SER A 378 2.33 -23.29 -4.56
N ILE A 379 2.02 -23.00 -3.29
CA ILE A 379 2.51 -21.81 -2.62
C ILE A 379 3.95 -22.09 -2.17
N PRO A 380 4.95 -21.35 -2.70
CA PRO A 380 6.35 -21.63 -2.42
C PRO A 380 6.72 -21.36 -0.96
N PRO A 381 7.84 -21.89 -0.47
CA PRO A 381 8.37 -21.55 0.84
C PRO A 381 8.67 -20.05 0.93
N LEU A 382 8.55 -19.52 2.14
CA LEU A 382 8.83 -18.12 2.44
C LEU A 382 10.34 -17.93 2.62
N ASN A 383 10.96 -17.12 1.78
CA ASN A 383 12.34 -16.72 1.92
C ASN A 383 12.44 -15.30 2.45
N PHE A 384 13.32 -15.06 3.38
CA PHE A 384 13.55 -13.77 4.00
C PHE A 384 14.97 -13.28 3.75
N ILE A 385 15.17 -11.96 3.75
CA ILE A 385 16.50 -11.37 3.72
C ILE A 385 17.32 -11.79 4.93
N ASN A 386 18.63 -11.64 4.85
CA ASN A 386 19.50 -11.87 6.01
C ASN A 386 19.20 -10.85 7.11
N PRO A 387 19.29 -11.21 8.41
CA PRO A 387 19.12 -10.26 9.51
C PRO A 387 20.01 -9.03 9.40
N SER A 388 21.24 -9.17 8.90
CA SER A 388 22.18 -8.07 8.67
C SER A 388 21.73 -7.04 7.63
N GLU A 389 20.77 -7.39 6.76
CA GLU A 389 20.19 -6.47 5.78
C GLU A 389 19.04 -5.62 6.35
N LEU A 390 18.57 -5.94 7.56
CA LEU A 390 17.60 -5.10 8.25
C LEU A 390 18.25 -3.79 8.69
N PRO A 391 17.48 -2.69 8.74
CA PRO A 391 17.99 -1.39 9.20
C PRO A 391 18.42 -1.46 10.67
N ASP A 392 19.40 -0.63 11.07
CA ASP A 392 19.87 -0.53 12.46
C ASP A 392 18.85 0.14 13.39
N TYR A 393 17.90 0.86 12.81
CA TYR A 393 16.78 1.45 13.53
C TYR A 393 15.46 1.02 12.90
N ALA A 394 14.51 0.64 13.75
CA ALA A 394 13.17 0.30 13.29
C ALA A 394 12.56 1.49 12.54
N PRO A 395 12.01 1.31 11.33
CA PRO A 395 11.33 2.37 10.60
C PRO A 395 10.19 2.98 11.42
N PRO A 396 9.96 4.29 11.36
CA PRO A 396 8.96 4.96 12.20
C PRO A 396 7.52 4.56 11.83
N PHE A 397 7.30 4.06 10.63
CA PHE A 397 6.00 3.62 10.12
C PHE A 397 6.17 2.60 9.00
N THR A 398 5.05 2.02 8.58
CA THR A 398 4.93 1.12 7.42
C THR A 398 4.05 1.76 6.33
N ALA A 399 4.00 1.20 5.12
CA ALA A 399 3.15 1.70 4.04
C ALA A 399 1.67 1.75 4.45
N GLY A 400 0.96 2.81 4.02
CA GLY A 400 -0.44 3.04 4.37
C GLY A 400 -0.66 3.61 5.78
N ALA A 401 0.38 4.18 6.39
CA ALA A 401 0.33 4.79 7.71
C ALA A 401 -0.27 6.20 7.73
N ALA A 402 -0.09 6.95 6.64
CA ALA A 402 -0.45 8.36 6.57
C ALA A 402 -1.91 8.56 6.16
N ARG A 403 -2.65 9.39 6.91
CA ARG A 403 -4.05 9.77 6.60
C ARG A 403 -4.29 11.22 6.96
N GLY A 404 -4.90 12.00 6.05
CA GLY A 404 -5.40 13.35 6.38
C GLY A 404 -6.74 13.26 7.10
N ASP A 405 -6.92 14.07 8.16
CA ASP A 405 -8.23 14.27 8.77
C ASP A 405 -8.96 15.48 8.12
N LEU A 406 -10.21 15.73 8.53
CA LEU A 406 -11.00 16.87 8.04
C LEU A 406 -10.70 18.20 8.77
N ASP A 407 -9.86 18.16 9.80
CA ASP A 407 -9.41 19.32 10.56
C ASP A 407 -8.04 19.85 10.12
N GLY A 408 -7.47 19.25 9.04
CA GLY A 408 -6.22 19.68 8.42
C GLY A 408 -4.96 19.07 9.04
N ASN A 409 -5.08 18.03 9.85
CA ASN A 409 -3.94 17.32 10.42
C ASN A 409 -3.62 16.06 9.61
N LEU A 410 -2.36 15.65 9.69
CA LEU A 410 -1.89 14.37 9.21
C LEU A 410 -1.77 13.40 10.40
N TRP A 411 -2.47 12.29 10.31
CA TRP A 411 -2.36 11.17 11.24
C TRP A 411 -1.38 10.15 10.69
N ILE A 412 -0.36 9.80 11.46
CA ILE A 412 0.68 8.85 11.07
C ILE A 412 0.65 7.69 12.07
N ARG A 413 0.26 6.51 11.58
CA ARG A 413 0.36 5.31 12.38
C ARG A 413 1.81 4.91 12.54
N THR A 414 2.33 5.02 13.76
CA THR A 414 3.72 4.67 14.04
C THR A 414 3.93 3.17 14.18
N SER A 415 5.16 2.71 14.01
CA SER A 415 5.56 1.32 14.27
C SER A 415 5.61 1.00 15.77
N ASN A 416 5.51 2.01 16.64
CA ASN A 416 5.49 1.81 18.08
C ASN A 416 4.13 1.27 18.54
N VAL A 417 4.16 0.15 19.25
CA VAL A 417 2.98 -0.44 19.89
C VAL A 417 3.03 -0.12 21.38
N TYR A 418 1.93 0.36 21.92
CA TYR A 418 1.80 0.69 23.33
C TYR A 418 0.55 0.04 23.92
N SER A 419 0.69 -0.68 25.04
CA SER A 419 -0.45 -1.36 25.71
C SER A 419 -1.34 -2.16 24.76
N GLY A 420 -0.75 -2.81 23.73
CA GLY A 420 -1.47 -3.63 22.74
C GLY A 420 -2.25 -2.84 21.68
N GLY A 421 -2.17 -1.51 21.68
CA GLY A 421 -2.82 -0.64 20.69
C GLY A 421 -1.82 0.04 19.77
N SER A 422 -2.32 0.63 18.68
CA SER A 422 -1.51 1.41 17.72
C SER A 422 -1.41 2.85 18.16
N VAL A 423 -0.20 3.43 18.11
CA VAL A 423 0.02 4.86 18.37
C VAL A 423 0.01 5.63 17.07
N TYR A 424 -0.76 6.70 17.05
CA TYR A 424 -0.79 7.66 15.95
C TYR A 424 -0.16 8.98 16.38
N ASP A 425 0.83 9.44 15.62
CA ASP A 425 1.35 10.79 15.72
C ASP A 425 0.46 11.72 14.90
N ILE A 426 0.04 12.84 15.49
CA ILE A 426 -0.80 13.85 14.83
C ILE A 426 0.06 15.06 14.55
N VAL A 427 0.20 15.39 13.27
CA VAL A 427 1.03 16.48 12.78
C VAL A 427 0.13 17.54 12.16
N ASN A 428 0.29 18.80 12.56
CA ASN A 428 -0.50 19.89 12.03
C ASN A 428 -0.02 20.34 10.62
N ALA A 429 -0.74 21.27 10.03
CA ALA A 429 -0.45 21.84 8.72
C ALA A 429 0.93 22.53 8.58
N LYS A 430 1.61 22.82 9.71
CA LYS A 430 2.97 23.38 9.74
C LYS A 430 4.05 22.29 9.81
N GLY A 431 3.67 21.02 9.96
CA GLY A 431 4.60 19.91 10.14
C GLY A 431 5.05 19.70 11.60
N GLU A 432 4.34 20.27 12.57
CA GLU A 432 4.63 20.13 13.99
C GLU A 432 3.85 18.95 14.58
N LEU A 433 4.52 18.10 15.35
CA LEU A 433 3.89 17.03 16.13
C LEU A 433 3.11 17.65 17.29
N THR A 434 1.79 17.66 17.20
CA THR A 434 0.92 18.31 18.18
C THR A 434 0.33 17.34 19.19
N ASP A 435 0.20 16.06 18.84
CA ASP A 435 -0.47 15.09 19.69
C ASP A 435 -0.02 13.66 19.36
N ARG A 436 -0.20 12.75 20.32
CA ARG A 436 0.05 11.31 20.15
C ARG A 436 -1.10 10.52 20.74
N VAL A 437 -1.84 9.83 19.88
CA VAL A 437 -3.07 9.15 20.25
C VAL A 437 -2.92 7.64 20.22
N LEU A 438 -3.25 6.99 21.32
CA LEU A 438 -3.35 5.54 21.42
C LEU A 438 -4.74 5.10 20.95
N LEU A 439 -4.78 4.35 19.87
CA LEU A 439 -5.97 3.66 19.40
C LEU A 439 -6.08 2.34 20.17
N PRO A 440 -7.20 2.05 20.85
CA PRO A 440 -7.36 0.79 21.59
C PRO A 440 -7.25 -0.43 20.69
N ALA A 441 -6.79 -1.55 21.25
CA ALA A 441 -6.65 -2.82 20.54
C ALA A 441 -7.96 -3.24 19.83
N GLY A 442 -7.83 -3.90 18.68
CA GLY A 442 -8.97 -4.38 17.90
C GLY A 442 -9.71 -3.31 17.09
N ARG A 443 -9.25 -2.07 17.10
CA ARG A 443 -9.81 -0.95 16.34
C ARG A 443 -8.89 -0.55 15.20
N VAL A 444 -9.50 -0.22 14.05
CA VAL A 444 -8.80 0.28 12.86
C VAL A 444 -9.49 1.52 12.36
N ILE A 445 -8.72 2.59 12.11
CA ILE A 445 -9.28 3.82 11.53
C ILE A 445 -9.77 3.54 10.12
N ALA A 446 -11.05 3.78 9.87
CA ALA A 446 -11.69 3.68 8.56
C ALA A 446 -11.81 5.05 7.85
N GLY A 447 -11.81 6.14 8.60
CA GLY A 447 -11.81 7.51 8.08
C GLY A 447 -12.15 8.53 9.16
N PHE A 448 -12.36 9.77 8.74
CA PHE A 448 -12.58 10.91 9.63
C PHE A 448 -13.85 11.67 9.27
N GLY A 449 -14.50 12.20 10.30
CA GLY A 449 -15.44 13.31 10.24
C GLY A 449 -14.82 14.56 10.85
N LYS A 450 -15.55 15.68 10.86
CA LYS A 450 -15.06 16.88 11.52
C LYS A 450 -15.01 16.67 13.04
N GLY A 451 -13.81 16.73 13.62
CA GLY A 451 -13.58 16.50 15.05
C GLY A 451 -13.79 15.06 15.53
N VAL A 452 -14.06 14.10 14.64
CA VAL A 452 -14.32 12.70 14.98
C VAL A 452 -13.55 11.73 14.09
N VAL A 453 -13.30 10.53 14.63
CA VAL A 453 -12.71 9.41 13.90
C VAL A 453 -13.71 8.26 13.85
N TYR A 454 -13.82 7.64 12.69
CA TYR A 454 -14.60 6.42 12.47
C TYR A 454 -13.67 5.21 12.45
N MET A 455 -14.07 4.16 13.15
CA MET A 455 -13.27 2.96 13.33
C MET A 455 -14.08 1.70 13.06
N GLY A 456 -13.44 0.72 12.43
CA GLY A 456 -13.94 -0.65 12.41
C GLY A 456 -13.51 -1.38 13.69
N VAL A 457 -14.43 -2.05 14.36
CA VAL A 457 -14.18 -2.85 15.56
C VAL A 457 -14.66 -4.27 15.33
N ARG A 458 -13.76 -5.24 15.47
CA ARG A 458 -14.11 -6.65 15.30
C ARG A 458 -14.82 -7.18 16.55
N GLU A 459 -16.00 -7.77 16.36
CA GLU A 459 -16.73 -8.49 17.41
C GLU A 459 -16.57 -10.02 17.23
N GLY A 460 -15.75 -10.64 18.05
CA GLY A 460 -15.52 -12.09 18.00
C GLY A 460 -15.12 -12.59 16.61
N THR A 461 -15.79 -13.65 16.13
CA THR A 461 -15.59 -14.21 14.78
C THR A 461 -16.64 -13.75 13.77
N GLY A 462 -17.62 -12.92 14.17
CA GLY A 462 -18.88 -12.77 13.44
C GLY A 462 -18.98 -11.51 12.56
N GLY A 463 -18.08 -10.54 12.65
CA GLY A 463 -18.20 -9.31 11.86
C GLY A 463 -17.49 -8.11 12.44
N VAL A 464 -17.75 -6.95 11.86
CA VAL A 464 -17.16 -5.66 12.25
C VAL A 464 -18.28 -4.66 12.50
N ARG A 465 -18.21 -3.92 13.61
CA ARG A 465 -19.06 -2.75 13.84
C ARG A 465 -18.33 -1.48 13.47
N LEU A 466 -19.09 -0.48 13.07
CA LEU A 466 -18.59 0.89 12.92
C LEU A 466 -18.75 1.61 14.25
N GLU A 467 -17.66 2.20 14.76
CA GLU A 467 -17.67 3.11 15.90
C GLU A 467 -17.29 4.52 15.47
N VAL A 468 -17.82 5.51 16.17
CA VAL A 468 -17.40 6.91 16.04
C VAL A 468 -16.97 7.43 17.41
N ALA A 469 -15.82 8.11 17.45
CA ALA A 469 -15.28 8.70 18.67
C ALA A 469 -14.78 10.15 18.41
N PRO A 470 -14.91 11.07 19.39
CA PRO A 470 -14.27 12.37 19.30
C PRO A 470 -12.75 12.24 19.26
N ILE A 471 -12.07 13.08 18.45
CA ILE A 471 -10.62 13.12 18.39
C ILE A 471 -10.05 13.70 19.69
N ARG A 472 -10.68 14.72 20.24
CA ARG A 472 -10.31 15.32 21.54
C ARG A 472 -11.35 14.96 22.58
N GLN A 473 -10.91 14.73 23.80
CA GLN A 473 -11.85 14.66 24.91
C GLN A 473 -12.47 16.05 25.08
N ALA A 474 -13.80 16.10 25.28
CA ALA A 474 -14.42 17.33 25.71
C ALA A 474 -13.71 17.78 27.01
N THR A 475 -13.20 18.99 27.02
CA THR A 475 -12.71 19.60 28.29
C THR A 475 -13.91 19.68 29.22
N PRO A 476 -13.81 19.18 30.47
CA PRO A 476 -14.92 19.19 31.41
C PRO A 476 -15.39 20.60 31.73
#